data_e0a0628c793542ad15665a285f6e36f2
#
_entry.id   e0a0628c793542ad15665a285f6e36f2
#
_cell.length_a   1.000
_cell.length_b   1.000
_cell.length_c   1.000
_cell.angle_alpha   90.00
_cell.angle_beta   90.00
_cell.angle_gamma   90.00
#
_symmetry.space_group_name_H-M   'P 1'
#
loop_
_entity.id
_entity.type
_entity.pdbx_description
1 polymer ?
#
loop_
_entity_poly.entity_id
_entity_poly.type
_entity_poly.pdbx_seq_one_letter_code
_entity_poly.pdbx_strand_id
1 'polypeptide(L)' 'MRRYSKQILSIQVRKNIRKYRLMRGYTLQELADLTELTHGYVRDLECLSIDKTPTLETIGKFADALQIDIRQLFDDIQN' A
#
# COMPACT_ATOMS: atom_id res chain seq x y z
N MET A 1 -21.92 -12.11 5.43
CA MET A 1 -21.61 -11.30 4.22
C MET A 1 -20.61 -10.22 4.58
N ARG A 2 -19.55 -10.09 3.79
CA ARG A 2 -18.56 -9.04 3.99
C ARG A 2 -19.07 -7.72 3.44
N ARG A 3 -18.68 -6.64 4.12
CA ARG A 3 -18.92 -5.29 3.63
C ARG A 3 -17.57 -4.65 3.30
N TYR A 4 -17.47 -4.13 2.09
CA TYR A 4 -16.26 -3.48 1.61
C TYR A 4 -16.49 -1.98 1.56
N SER A 5 -16.22 -1.31 2.68
CA SER A 5 -16.24 0.14 2.69
C SER A 5 -14.91 0.67 2.15
N LYS A 6 -14.91 1.95 1.76
CA LYS A 6 -13.71 2.64 1.34
C LYS A 6 -12.61 2.55 2.41
N GLN A 7 -12.99 2.72 3.68
CA GLN A 7 -12.04 2.66 4.79
C GLN A 7 -11.44 1.27 4.95
N ILE A 8 -12.26 0.23 4.87
CA ILE A 8 -11.77 -1.14 5.00
C ILE A 8 -10.79 -1.46 3.88
N LEU A 9 -11.15 -1.14 2.63
CA LEU A 9 -10.30 -1.40 1.49
C LEU A 9 -9.00 -0.60 1.56
N SER A 10 -9.09 0.66 1.97
CA SER A 10 -7.91 1.52 2.12
C SER A 10 -6.93 0.93 3.13
N ILE A 11 -7.44 0.52 4.29
CA ILE A 11 -6.60 -0.05 5.35
C ILE A 11 -5.94 -1.35 4.86
N GLN A 12 -6.69 -2.22 4.18
CA GLN A 12 -6.13 -3.46 3.64
C GLN A 12 -4.99 -3.18 2.67
N VAL A 13 -5.21 -2.27 1.73
CA VAL A 13 -4.19 -1.90 0.75
C VAL A 13 -2.95 -1.33 1.44
N ARG A 14 -3.14 -0.41 2.37
CA ARG A 14 -2.04 0.26 3.06
C ARG A 14 -1.21 -0.71 3.90
N LYS A 15 -1.86 -1.64 4.59
CA LYS A 15 -1.17 -2.70 5.34
C LYS A 15 -0.39 -3.62 4.40
N ASN A 16 -0.97 -3.97 3.27
CA ASN A 16 -0.31 -4.84 2.30
C ASN A 16 0.89 -4.16 1.65
N ILE A 17 0.79 -2.86 1.37
CA ILE A 17 1.94 -2.11 0.85
C ILE A 17 3.12 -2.25 1.81
N ARG A 18 2.91 -2.01 3.10
CA ARG A 18 3.98 -2.15 4.09
C ARG A 18 4.51 -3.58 4.14
N LYS A 19 3.59 -4.57 4.17
CA LYS A 19 3.96 -5.98 4.23
C LYS A 19 4.91 -6.35 3.08
N TYR A 20 4.52 -6.04 1.86
CA TYR A 20 5.31 -6.41 0.69
C TYR A 20 6.59 -5.57 0.56
N ARG A 21 6.54 -4.31 0.99
CA ARG A 21 7.76 -3.50 1.05
C ARG A 21 8.81 -4.16 1.95
N LEU A 22 8.40 -4.58 3.13
CA LEU A 22 9.31 -5.25 4.08
C LEU A 22 9.80 -6.58 3.53
N MET A 23 8.94 -7.34 2.86
CA MET A 23 9.32 -8.61 2.24
C MET A 23 10.35 -8.42 1.14
N ARG A 24 10.28 -7.30 0.40
CA ARG A 24 11.26 -6.97 -0.64
C ARG A 24 12.54 -6.35 -0.07
N GLY A 25 12.54 -6.00 1.22
CA GLY A 25 13.68 -5.34 1.84
C GLY A 25 13.85 -3.88 1.43
N TYR A 26 12.79 -3.23 0.96
CA TYR A 26 12.86 -1.83 0.56
C TYR A 26 12.71 -0.90 1.75
N THR A 27 13.47 0.18 1.73
CA THR A 27 13.21 1.31 2.62
C THR A 27 12.01 2.11 2.08
N LEU A 28 11.48 3.01 2.90
CA LEU A 28 10.44 3.94 2.45
C LEU A 28 10.92 4.77 1.26
N GLN A 29 12.18 5.25 1.31
CA GLN A 29 12.73 6.05 0.23
C GLN A 29 12.88 5.25 -1.05
N GLU A 30 13.32 4.00 -0.95
CA GLU A 30 13.44 3.15 -2.12
C GLU A 30 12.08 2.91 -2.78
N LEU A 31 11.06 2.64 -1.98
CA LEU A 31 9.71 2.45 -2.52
C LEU A 31 9.17 3.74 -3.13
N ALA A 32 9.43 4.88 -2.48
CA ALA A 32 9.03 6.17 -3.04
C ALA A 32 9.68 6.40 -4.40
N ASP A 33 10.97 6.12 -4.51
CA ASP A 33 11.70 6.28 -5.78
C ASP A 33 11.13 5.37 -6.87
N LEU A 34 10.85 4.11 -6.54
CA LEU A 34 10.32 3.15 -7.50
C LEU A 34 8.92 3.52 -7.99
N THR A 35 8.13 4.18 -7.16
CA THR A 35 6.77 4.59 -7.50
C THR A 35 6.70 6.01 -8.05
N GLU A 36 7.81 6.74 -8.03
CA GLU A 36 7.86 8.16 -8.38
C GLU A 36 6.96 9.01 -7.47
N LEU A 37 6.77 8.55 -6.22
CA LEU A 37 6.05 9.29 -5.20
C LEU A 37 7.05 9.89 -4.21
N THR A 38 6.58 10.82 -3.37
CA THR A 38 7.46 11.39 -2.35
C THR A 38 7.60 10.45 -1.16
N HIS A 39 8.73 10.54 -0.46
CA HIS A 39 8.94 9.79 0.77
C HIS A 39 7.83 10.07 1.78
N GLY A 40 7.46 11.34 1.94
CA GLY A 40 6.40 11.74 2.87
C GLY A 40 5.06 11.09 2.54
N TYR A 41 4.73 10.99 1.25
CA TYR A 41 3.49 10.33 0.83
C TYR A 41 3.49 8.85 1.23
N VAL A 42 4.57 8.14 0.93
CA VAL A 42 4.66 6.70 1.24
C VAL A 42 4.65 6.48 2.74
N ARG A 43 5.39 7.30 3.49
CA ARG A 43 5.40 7.24 4.96
C ARG A 43 3.99 7.41 5.52
N ASP A 44 3.28 8.44 5.06
CA ASP A 44 1.92 8.73 5.54
C ASP A 44 0.95 7.61 5.19
N LEU A 45 1.13 7.01 4.01
CA LEU A 45 0.28 5.92 3.57
C LEU A 45 0.42 4.69 4.48
N GLU A 46 1.64 4.42 4.96
CA GLU A 46 1.88 3.31 5.89
C GLU A 46 1.48 3.63 7.32
N CYS A 47 1.26 4.90 7.64
CA CYS A 47 0.84 5.32 8.97
C CYS A 47 -0.68 5.31 9.06
N LEU A 48 -1.24 4.26 9.63
CA LEU A 48 -2.70 4.05 9.62
C LEU A 48 -3.48 5.07 10.44
N SER A 49 -2.81 5.82 11.33
CA SER A 49 -3.48 6.91 12.06
C SER A 49 -3.73 8.13 11.19
N ILE A 50 -3.09 8.21 10.02
CA ILE A 50 -3.31 9.29 9.07
C ILE A 50 -4.43 8.86 8.11
N ASP A 51 -5.45 9.71 7.97
CA ASP A 51 -6.55 9.44 7.06
C ASP A 51 -6.09 9.74 5.63
N LYS A 52 -5.81 8.69 4.88
CA LYS A 52 -5.33 8.81 3.51
C LYS A 52 -5.81 7.61 2.70
N THR A 53 -6.35 7.88 1.53
CA THR A 53 -6.84 6.83 0.63
C THR A 53 -6.08 6.94 -0.69
N PRO A 54 -5.32 5.93 -1.08
CA PRO A 54 -4.64 5.96 -2.38
C PRO A 54 -5.64 5.81 -3.52
N THR A 55 -5.36 6.46 -4.64
CA THR A 55 -6.16 6.27 -5.85
C THR A 55 -5.84 4.91 -6.47
N LEU A 56 -6.73 4.43 -7.35
CA LEU A 56 -6.47 3.18 -8.08
C LEU A 56 -5.17 3.25 -8.87
N GLU A 57 -4.90 4.39 -9.50
CA GLU A 57 -3.65 4.58 -10.24
C GLU A 57 -2.44 4.41 -9.33
N THR A 58 -2.49 5.01 -8.14
CA THR A 58 -1.41 4.90 -7.17
C THR A 58 -1.23 3.46 -6.68
N ILE A 59 -2.35 2.76 -6.44
CA ILE A 59 -2.31 1.35 -6.05
C ILE A 59 -1.59 0.53 -7.13
N GLY A 60 -1.88 0.81 -8.40
CA GLY A 60 -1.20 0.16 -9.52
C GLY A 60 0.30 0.40 -9.50
N LYS A 61 0.74 1.62 -9.19
CA LYS A 61 2.17 1.94 -9.07
C LYS A 61 2.84 1.10 -8.00
N PHE A 62 2.18 0.91 -6.86
CA PHE A 62 2.74 0.07 -5.79
C PHE A 62 2.82 -1.39 -6.21
N ALA A 63 1.80 -1.91 -6.87
CA ALA A 63 1.83 -3.30 -7.33
C ALA A 63 2.99 -3.52 -8.30
N ASP A 64 3.20 -2.60 -9.23
CA ASP A 64 4.30 -2.67 -10.19
C ASP A 64 5.66 -2.61 -9.46
N ALA A 65 5.82 -1.64 -8.57
CA ALA A 65 7.08 -1.46 -7.85
C ALA A 65 7.41 -2.66 -6.95
N LEU A 66 6.40 -3.25 -6.34
CA LEU A 66 6.55 -4.40 -5.45
C LEU A 66 6.60 -5.72 -6.22
N GLN A 67 6.35 -5.70 -7.53
CA GLN A 67 6.36 -6.86 -8.40
C GLN A 67 5.39 -7.93 -7.93
N ILE A 68 4.18 -7.51 -7.62
CA ILE A 68 3.09 -8.40 -7.20
C ILE A 68 1.86 -8.14 -8.06
N ASP A 69 0.93 -9.11 -8.04
CA ASP A 69 -0.39 -8.92 -8.62
C ASP A 69 -1.15 -7.90 -7.78
N ILE A 70 -1.81 -6.93 -8.42
CA ILE A 70 -2.54 -5.89 -7.72
C ILE A 70 -3.58 -6.49 -6.75
N ARG A 71 -4.13 -7.66 -7.07
CA ARG A 71 -5.09 -8.34 -6.19
C ARG A 71 -4.51 -8.66 -4.83
N GLN A 72 -3.20 -8.90 -4.76
CA GLN A 72 -2.53 -9.19 -3.48
C GLN A 72 -2.57 -8.00 -2.53
N LEU A 73 -2.69 -6.77 -3.06
CA LEU A 73 -2.81 -5.59 -2.22
C LEU A 73 -4.19 -5.48 -1.55
N PHE A 74 -5.17 -6.22 -2.05
CA PHE A 74 -6.52 -6.21 -1.47
C PHE A 74 -6.80 -7.41 -0.56
N ASP A 75 -5.82 -8.30 -0.39
CA ASP A 75 -6.00 -9.47 0.46
C ASP A 75 -6.19 -9.06 1.92
N ASP A 76 -7.00 -9.83 2.64
CA ASP A 76 -7.13 -9.66 4.08
C ASP A 76 -5.81 -10.00 4.75
N ILE A 77 -5.35 -9.12 5.63
CA ILE A 77 -4.20 -9.41 6.45
C ILE A 77 -4.70 -10.05 7.74
N GLN A 78 -4.26 -11.28 7.96
CA GLN A 78 -4.54 -12.00 9.20
C GLN A 78 -3.31 -11.93 10.09
N ASN A 79 -3.54 -11.52 11.31
CA ASN A 79 -2.47 -11.45 12.31
C ASN A 79 -2.41 -12.76 13.11
#